data_e78647ea06c5def066bd253d364978a8
#
_entry.id   e78647ea06c5def066bd253d364978a8
#
_cell.length_a   1.000
_cell.length_b   1.000
_cell.length_c   1.000
_cell.angle_alpha   90.00
_cell.angle_beta   90.00
_cell.angle_gamma   90.00
#
_symmetry.space_group_name_H-M   'P 1'
#
loop_
_entity.id
_entity.type
_entity.pdbx_description
1 polymer ?
#
loop_
_entity_poly.entity_id
_entity_poly.type
_entity_poly.pdbx_seq_one_letter_code
_entity_poly.pdbx_strand_id
1 'polypeptide(L)'
;MVYGNCQLPAGEAGATSVLGGEDIAMFNGSHKDAAWKFMQFMTSPFAEENTLIYTLIYTLVTVPGQMALGLLAAVLIHSIPRFQVTFRVIYYIPVITSWVIVSLVFRYIFNTEGMLNYFLCNVLHLTKDYVPWLNTRWGGLTVAMLLGIWKGVGWNLVVFLAALQSVPAELYEAADVDGCTGWKKFWYITLPSIRPTILFALVMLTIGGFNVFTSIKMITDGKPMHQTDTVLTWMYYKAFSTGEFGYAAALSFIVAVTLMILAFLQFRAMKRQND
;
A
#
# COMPACT_ATOMS: atom_id res chain seq x y z
N MET A 1 -6.91 27.29 13.00
CA MET A 1 -7.81 28.36 12.47
C MET A 1 -8.97 27.65 11.81
N VAL A 2 -10.17 27.80 12.33
CA VAL A 2 -11.38 27.26 11.69
C VAL A 2 -11.78 28.28 10.65
N TYR A 3 -11.54 27.97 9.38
CA TYR A 3 -11.91 28.84 8.25
C TYR A 3 -13.43 29.01 8.06
N GLY A 4 -14.25 28.47 8.97
CA GLY A 4 -15.70 28.49 8.90
C GLY A 4 -16.37 29.83 9.30
N ASN A 5 -15.62 30.82 9.76
CA ASN A 5 -16.20 32.07 10.29
C ASN A 5 -15.80 33.33 9.56
N CYS A 6 -15.19 33.29 8.38
CA CYS A 6 -15.08 34.48 7.54
C CYS A 6 -16.45 34.79 6.93
N GLN A 7 -17.14 35.80 7.50
CA GLN A 7 -18.25 36.42 6.80
C GLN A 7 -17.69 37.12 5.56
N LEU A 8 -17.89 36.51 4.41
CA LEU A 8 -17.66 37.18 3.15
C LEU A 8 -18.72 38.29 2.97
N PRO A 9 -18.36 39.45 2.39
CA PRO A 9 -19.34 40.49 2.12
C PRO A 9 -20.48 39.91 1.28
N ALA A 10 -21.70 39.99 1.82
CA ALA A 10 -22.90 39.56 1.13
C ALA A 10 -23.21 40.53 0.01
N GLY A 11 -23.08 40.09 -1.25
CA GLY A 11 -23.66 40.81 -2.39
C GLY A 11 -25.15 40.50 -2.51
N GLU A 12 -25.84 41.13 -3.49
CA GLU A 12 -27.27 40.87 -3.76
C GLU A 12 -27.61 39.39 -4.00
N ALA A 13 -26.63 38.55 -4.38
CA ALA A 13 -26.77 37.11 -4.60
C ALA A 13 -26.52 36.25 -3.33
N GLY A 14 -26.20 36.84 -2.17
CA GLY A 14 -25.88 36.14 -0.93
C GLY A 14 -24.39 35.92 -0.72
N ALA A 15 -24.03 35.46 0.48
CA ALA A 15 -22.64 35.14 0.84
C ALA A 15 -22.20 33.85 0.16
N THR A 16 -21.09 33.90 -0.57
CA THR A 16 -20.41 32.72 -1.12
C THR A 16 -19.08 32.53 -0.43
N SER A 17 -18.73 31.27 -0.12
CA SER A 17 -17.42 30.91 0.39
C SER A 17 -16.70 30.05 -0.66
N VAL A 18 -15.51 30.50 -1.06
CA VAL A 18 -14.62 29.74 -1.94
C VAL A 18 -13.47 29.28 -1.08
N LEU A 19 -13.29 27.96 -0.99
CA LEU A 19 -12.16 27.34 -0.28
C LEU A 19 -11.13 26.88 -1.33
N GLY A 20 -9.89 27.37 -1.21
CA GLY A 20 -8.84 27.24 -2.22
C GLY A 20 -8.36 25.80 -2.50
N GLY A 21 -7.99 25.56 -3.75
CA GLY A 21 -7.31 24.36 -4.20
C GLY A 21 -8.21 23.29 -4.83
N GLU A 22 -8.94 22.50 -4.08
CA GLU A 22 -10.04 21.63 -4.54
C GLU A 22 -11.34 22.16 -3.92
N ASP A 23 -11.74 23.34 -4.34
CA ASP A 23 -12.71 24.15 -3.64
C ASP A 23 -14.13 23.62 -3.72
N ILE A 24 -14.78 23.55 -2.56
CA ILE A 24 -16.23 23.40 -2.49
C ILE A 24 -16.82 24.80 -2.37
N ALA A 25 -17.47 25.29 -3.43
CA ALA A 25 -18.25 26.51 -3.42
C ALA A 25 -19.70 26.20 -3.05
N MET A 26 -20.24 26.90 -2.07
CA MET A 26 -21.63 26.81 -1.70
C MET A 26 -22.39 28.05 -2.19
N PHE A 27 -23.31 27.84 -3.13
CA PHE A 27 -24.16 28.85 -3.65
C PHE A 27 -25.46 28.98 -2.81
N ASN A 28 -26.06 30.20 -2.83
CA ASN A 28 -27.30 30.47 -2.13
C ASN A 28 -28.49 29.77 -2.84
N GLY A 29 -28.71 28.50 -2.52
CA GLY A 29 -29.78 27.68 -3.08
C GLY A 29 -30.66 27.03 -2.01
N SER A 30 -31.71 26.34 -2.42
CA SER A 30 -32.71 25.71 -1.55
C SER A 30 -32.17 24.57 -0.64
N HIS A 31 -30.94 24.12 -0.87
CA HIS A 31 -30.34 22.99 -0.15
C HIS A 31 -29.09 23.38 0.65
N LYS A 32 -29.02 24.57 1.21
CA LYS A 32 -27.88 25.06 1.99
C LYS A 32 -27.46 24.16 3.14
N ASP A 33 -28.44 23.64 3.88
CA ASP A 33 -28.17 22.79 5.04
C ASP A 33 -27.55 21.46 4.64
N ALA A 34 -27.98 20.90 3.50
CA ALA A 34 -27.39 19.70 2.96
C ALA A 34 -25.97 19.92 2.45
N ALA A 35 -25.74 21.05 1.76
CA ALA A 35 -24.40 21.45 1.30
C ALA A 35 -23.47 21.73 2.48
N TRP A 36 -23.97 22.41 3.53
CA TRP A 36 -23.20 22.66 4.74
C TRP A 36 -22.85 21.37 5.51
N LYS A 37 -23.80 20.47 5.67
CA LYS A 37 -23.55 19.14 6.26
C LYS A 37 -22.56 18.33 5.44
N PHE A 38 -22.63 18.43 4.12
CA PHE A 38 -21.66 17.79 3.23
C PHE A 38 -20.25 18.37 3.40
N MET A 39 -20.13 19.69 3.48
CA MET A 39 -18.83 20.34 3.76
C MET A 39 -18.28 19.97 5.13
N GLN A 40 -19.12 19.95 6.17
CA GLN A 40 -18.74 19.49 7.51
C GLN A 40 -18.30 18.03 7.51
N PHE A 41 -18.96 17.16 6.75
CA PHE A 41 -18.55 15.77 6.58
C PHE A 41 -17.19 15.66 5.87
N MET A 42 -16.95 16.46 4.83
CA MET A 42 -15.69 16.48 4.09
C MET A 42 -14.51 17.00 4.92
N THR A 43 -14.77 17.89 5.87
CA THR A 43 -13.76 18.47 6.80
C THR A 43 -13.75 17.78 8.16
N SER A 44 -14.53 16.71 8.34
CA SER A 44 -14.69 16.03 9.63
C SER A 44 -13.48 15.16 9.99
N PRO A 45 -13.27 14.85 11.29
CA PRO A 45 -12.28 13.90 11.78
C PRO A 45 -12.37 12.51 11.14
N PHE A 46 -13.53 12.18 10.54
CA PHE A 46 -13.76 10.89 9.88
C PHE A 46 -12.74 10.58 8.76
N ALA A 47 -12.31 11.57 7.99
CA ALA A 47 -11.25 11.39 6.98
C ALA A 47 -9.89 11.13 7.66
N GLU A 48 -9.64 11.76 8.81
CA GLU A 48 -8.39 11.65 9.56
C GLU A 48 -8.24 10.28 10.24
N GLU A 49 -9.27 9.81 10.94
CA GLU A 49 -9.27 8.51 11.61
C GLU A 49 -9.13 7.35 10.63
N ASN A 50 -9.76 7.44 9.47
CA ASN A 50 -9.73 6.37 8.48
C ASN A 50 -8.40 6.26 7.73
N THR A 51 -7.60 7.32 7.60
CA THR A 51 -6.31 7.26 6.89
C THR A 51 -5.31 6.33 7.58
N LEU A 52 -5.27 6.33 8.91
CA LEU A 52 -4.48 5.37 9.69
C LEU A 52 -4.96 3.94 9.47
N ILE A 53 -6.27 3.72 9.49
CA ILE A 53 -6.88 2.40 9.27
C ILE A 53 -6.55 1.91 7.86
N TYR A 54 -6.66 2.75 6.83
CA TYR A 54 -6.33 2.36 5.46
C TYR A 54 -4.85 2.08 5.27
N THR A 55 -3.98 2.84 5.94
CA THR A 55 -2.54 2.58 5.95
C THR A 55 -2.22 1.23 6.62
N LEU A 56 -2.89 0.93 7.73
CA LEU A 56 -2.77 -0.36 8.40
C LEU A 56 -3.26 -1.51 7.52
N ILE A 57 -4.44 -1.37 6.90
CA ILE A 57 -5.00 -2.39 6.00
C ILE A 57 -4.06 -2.59 4.80
N TYR A 58 -3.60 -1.50 4.18
CA TYR A 58 -2.64 -1.57 3.09
C TYR A 58 -1.39 -2.35 3.51
N THR A 59 -0.80 -2.01 4.64
CA THR A 59 0.41 -2.66 5.16
C THR A 59 0.16 -4.12 5.52
N LEU A 60 -0.94 -4.43 6.22
CA LEU A 60 -1.30 -5.80 6.62
C LEU A 60 -1.59 -6.73 5.44
N VAL A 61 -2.04 -6.21 4.32
CA VAL A 61 -2.27 -7.00 3.10
C VAL A 61 -1.02 -7.09 2.25
N THR A 62 -0.34 -5.96 2.01
CA THR A 62 0.79 -5.91 1.09
C THR A 62 2.04 -6.58 1.65
N VAL A 63 2.35 -6.39 2.94
CA VAL A 63 3.57 -6.95 3.53
C VAL A 63 3.55 -8.48 3.55
N PRO A 64 2.55 -9.16 4.13
CA PRO A 64 2.49 -10.62 4.07
C PRO A 64 2.36 -11.14 2.63
N GLY A 65 1.58 -10.45 1.79
CA GLY A 65 1.37 -10.86 0.40
C GLY A 65 2.69 -10.91 -0.40
N GLN A 66 3.46 -9.82 -0.39
CA GLN A 66 4.73 -9.77 -1.10
C GLN A 66 5.82 -10.66 -0.48
N MET A 67 5.83 -10.83 0.85
CA MET A 67 6.74 -11.75 1.53
C MET A 67 6.44 -13.21 1.17
N ALA A 68 5.18 -13.62 1.25
CA ALA A 68 4.76 -14.98 0.93
C ALA A 68 5.04 -15.34 -0.53
N LEU A 69 4.65 -14.48 -1.47
CA LEU A 69 4.92 -14.69 -2.89
C LEU A 69 6.41 -14.60 -3.21
N GLY A 70 7.15 -13.69 -2.59
CA GLY A 70 8.59 -13.57 -2.77
C GLY A 70 9.35 -14.78 -2.23
N LEU A 71 8.97 -15.30 -1.05
CA LEU A 71 9.54 -16.52 -0.49
C LEU A 71 9.20 -17.74 -1.34
N LEU A 72 7.95 -17.87 -1.77
CA LEU A 72 7.53 -18.96 -2.66
C LEU A 72 8.36 -18.95 -3.96
N ALA A 73 8.47 -17.78 -4.60
CA ALA A 73 9.27 -17.64 -5.81
C ALA A 73 10.76 -17.94 -5.56
N ALA A 74 11.31 -17.51 -4.42
CA ALA A 74 12.70 -17.80 -4.04
C ALA A 74 12.94 -19.30 -3.86
N VAL A 75 12.05 -20.02 -3.18
CA VAL A 75 12.15 -21.48 -2.98
C VAL A 75 12.04 -22.22 -4.32
N LEU A 76 11.09 -21.84 -5.17
CA LEU A 76 10.93 -22.44 -6.50
C LEU A 76 12.18 -22.20 -7.38
N ILE A 77 12.72 -21.00 -7.40
CA ILE A 77 13.91 -20.69 -8.19
C ILE A 77 15.16 -21.34 -7.60
N HIS A 78 15.25 -21.48 -6.28
CA HIS A 78 16.35 -22.17 -5.63
C HIS A 78 16.45 -23.64 -6.09
N SER A 79 15.31 -24.28 -6.36
CA SER A 79 15.26 -25.67 -6.84
C SER A 79 15.62 -25.85 -8.32
N ILE A 80 15.75 -24.75 -9.10
CA ILE A 80 16.04 -24.79 -10.55
C ILE A 80 17.45 -24.28 -10.83
N PRO A 81 18.48 -25.14 -10.96
CA PRO A 81 19.86 -24.68 -11.02
C PRO A 81 20.23 -23.93 -12.33
N ARG A 82 19.58 -24.27 -13.46
CA ARG A 82 20.03 -23.77 -14.78
C ARG A 82 19.54 -22.36 -15.19
N PHE A 83 18.42 -21.88 -14.65
CA PHE A 83 17.77 -20.63 -15.06
C PHE A 83 17.60 -19.60 -13.94
N GLN A 84 18.27 -19.78 -12.80
CA GLN A 84 18.15 -18.90 -11.65
C GLN A 84 18.40 -17.43 -11.98
N VAL A 85 19.43 -17.13 -12.76
CA VAL A 85 19.79 -15.75 -13.15
C VAL A 85 18.67 -15.12 -13.99
N THR A 86 18.17 -15.87 -14.98
CA THR A 86 17.10 -15.40 -15.87
C THR A 86 15.83 -15.06 -15.09
N PHE A 87 15.40 -15.94 -14.19
CA PHE A 87 14.23 -15.69 -13.34
C PHE A 87 14.44 -14.52 -12.38
N ARG A 88 15.63 -14.37 -11.78
CA ARG A 88 15.96 -13.19 -10.98
C ARG A 88 15.78 -11.90 -11.77
N VAL A 89 16.31 -11.85 -12.99
CA VAL A 89 16.19 -10.66 -13.83
C VAL A 89 14.72 -10.36 -14.13
N ILE A 90 13.93 -11.36 -14.57
CA ILE A 90 12.52 -11.19 -14.91
C ILE A 90 11.72 -10.64 -13.74
N TYR A 91 11.86 -11.24 -12.54
CA TYR A 91 11.14 -10.79 -11.36
C TYR A 91 11.66 -9.46 -10.80
N TYR A 92 12.90 -9.07 -11.13
CA TYR A 92 13.49 -7.80 -10.67
C TYR A 92 13.17 -6.63 -11.59
N ILE A 93 12.77 -6.85 -12.83
CA ILE A 93 12.36 -5.78 -13.76
C ILE A 93 11.31 -4.84 -13.15
N PRO A 94 10.20 -5.33 -12.52
CA PRO A 94 9.25 -4.45 -11.86
C PRO A 94 9.86 -3.58 -10.75
N VAL A 95 10.87 -4.08 -10.04
CA VAL A 95 11.50 -3.37 -8.92
C VAL A 95 12.24 -2.12 -9.38
N ILE A 96 12.98 -2.22 -10.50
CA ILE A 96 13.76 -1.11 -11.05
C ILE A 96 12.92 -0.09 -11.83
N THR A 97 11.69 -0.44 -12.23
CA THR A 97 10.80 0.49 -12.93
C THR A 97 10.34 1.63 -12.02
N SER A 98 10.12 2.81 -12.60
CA SER A 98 9.60 3.97 -11.84
C SER A 98 8.23 3.68 -11.23
N TRP A 99 8.05 4.01 -9.96
CA TRP A 99 6.74 3.92 -9.28
C TRP A 99 5.66 4.74 -9.98
N VAL A 100 6.01 5.94 -10.48
CA VAL A 100 5.06 6.83 -11.17
C VAL A 100 4.56 6.17 -12.44
N ILE A 101 5.49 5.71 -13.30
CA ILE A 101 5.13 5.09 -14.59
C ILE A 101 4.24 3.87 -14.37
N VAL A 102 4.64 2.97 -13.48
CA VAL A 102 3.88 1.74 -13.24
C VAL A 102 2.51 2.04 -12.63
N SER A 103 2.42 3.01 -11.73
CA SER A 103 1.14 3.42 -11.15
C SER A 103 0.18 3.98 -12.21
N LEU A 104 0.69 4.77 -13.17
CA LEU A 104 -0.11 5.28 -14.29
C LEU A 104 -0.57 4.15 -15.23
N VAL A 105 0.29 3.15 -15.49
CA VAL A 105 -0.09 1.96 -16.27
C VAL A 105 -1.20 1.19 -15.55
N PHE A 106 -1.09 0.96 -14.24
CA PHE A 106 -2.15 0.31 -13.46
C PHE A 106 -3.45 1.12 -13.48
N ARG A 107 -3.35 2.46 -13.30
CA ARG A 107 -4.52 3.34 -13.42
C ARG A 107 -5.21 3.18 -14.76
N TYR A 108 -4.46 3.08 -15.86
CA TYR A 108 -5.01 2.88 -17.20
C TYR A 108 -5.66 1.49 -17.35
N ILE A 109 -5.00 0.44 -16.90
CA ILE A 109 -5.51 -0.94 -16.97
C ILE A 109 -6.83 -1.10 -16.20
N PHE A 110 -6.90 -0.51 -14.99
CA PHE A 110 -8.05 -0.62 -14.08
C PHE A 110 -9.08 0.51 -14.24
N ASN A 111 -8.92 1.39 -15.23
CA ASN A 111 -9.95 2.38 -15.54
C ASN A 111 -11.27 1.69 -15.93
N THR A 112 -12.40 2.39 -15.75
CA THR A 112 -13.73 1.87 -16.12
C THR A 112 -13.76 1.43 -17.60
N GLU A 113 -13.18 2.20 -18.50
CA GLU A 113 -13.02 1.85 -19.92
C GLU A 113 -11.65 1.21 -20.22
N GLY A 114 -10.99 0.68 -19.20
CA GLY A 114 -9.63 0.14 -19.30
C GLY A 114 -9.59 -1.31 -19.84
N MET A 115 -8.35 -1.74 -20.11
CA MET A 115 -8.08 -3.04 -20.72
C MET A 115 -8.63 -4.21 -19.89
N LEU A 116 -8.62 -4.12 -18.55
CA LEU A 116 -9.13 -5.19 -17.70
C LEU A 116 -10.63 -5.39 -17.85
N ASN A 117 -11.42 -4.32 -17.85
CA ASN A 117 -12.85 -4.40 -18.05
C ASN A 117 -13.20 -4.88 -19.46
N TYR A 118 -12.48 -4.41 -20.48
CA TYR A 118 -12.65 -4.93 -21.82
C TYR A 118 -12.45 -6.45 -21.88
N PHE A 119 -11.39 -6.94 -21.24
CA PHE A 119 -11.10 -8.37 -21.20
C PHE A 119 -12.15 -9.17 -20.43
N LEU A 120 -12.61 -8.67 -19.27
CA LEU A 120 -13.60 -9.33 -18.44
C LEU A 120 -15.01 -9.37 -19.10
N CYS A 121 -15.43 -8.27 -19.73
CA CYS A 121 -16.77 -8.17 -20.32
C CYS A 121 -16.83 -8.73 -21.74
N ASN A 122 -15.86 -8.40 -22.60
CA ASN A 122 -15.96 -8.69 -24.04
C ASN A 122 -15.23 -9.98 -24.44
N VAL A 123 -14.20 -10.41 -23.69
CA VAL A 123 -13.44 -11.64 -24.02
C VAL A 123 -13.91 -12.81 -23.17
N LEU A 124 -13.94 -12.63 -21.85
CA LEU A 124 -14.29 -13.71 -20.92
C LEU A 124 -15.79 -13.80 -20.62
N HIS A 125 -16.56 -12.76 -20.92
CA HIS A 125 -17.99 -12.64 -20.63
C HIS A 125 -18.34 -12.95 -19.16
N LEU A 126 -17.44 -12.63 -18.23
CA LEU A 126 -17.62 -12.90 -16.80
C LEU A 126 -18.51 -11.85 -16.11
N THR A 127 -18.51 -10.63 -16.62
CA THR A 127 -19.35 -9.53 -16.11
C THR A 127 -20.14 -8.92 -17.24
N LYS A 128 -21.39 -8.50 -16.96
CA LYS A 128 -22.25 -7.82 -17.95
C LYS A 128 -21.90 -6.35 -18.07
N ASP A 129 -21.56 -5.72 -16.94
CA ASP A 129 -21.26 -4.30 -16.84
C ASP A 129 -19.80 -4.05 -16.47
N TYR A 130 -19.29 -2.89 -16.87
CA TYR A 130 -17.95 -2.45 -16.52
C TYR A 130 -17.85 -2.11 -15.04
N VAL A 131 -16.89 -2.73 -14.36
CA VAL A 131 -16.65 -2.53 -12.93
C VAL A 131 -15.90 -1.21 -12.70
N PRO A 132 -16.43 -0.29 -11.89
CA PRO A 132 -15.76 0.99 -11.59
C PRO A 132 -14.66 0.83 -10.51
N TRP A 133 -13.59 0.11 -10.84
CA TRP A 133 -12.51 -0.23 -9.91
C TRP A 133 -11.95 0.97 -9.14
N LEU A 134 -11.68 2.08 -9.84
CA LEU A 134 -11.05 3.26 -9.26
C LEU A 134 -12.04 4.27 -8.67
N ASN A 135 -13.34 4.09 -8.93
CA ASN A 135 -14.39 5.00 -8.45
C ASN A 135 -14.96 4.56 -7.10
N THR A 136 -14.46 3.46 -6.54
CA THR A 136 -14.86 2.97 -5.23
C THR A 136 -13.64 2.94 -4.29
N ARG A 137 -13.87 3.21 -3.00
CA ARG A 137 -12.82 3.18 -1.97
C ARG A 137 -12.04 1.86 -1.99
N TRP A 138 -12.74 0.76 -1.86
CA TRP A 138 -12.11 -0.57 -1.79
C TRP A 138 -11.47 -0.99 -3.12
N GLY A 139 -12.08 -0.63 -4.24
CA GLY A 139 -11.51 -0.88 -5.56
C GLY A 139 -10.17 -0.16 -5.73
N GLY A 140 -10.11 1.14 -5.46
CA GLY A 140 -8.87 1.92 -5.56
C GLY A 140 -7.77 1.41 -4.63
N LEU A 141 -8.10 1.11 -3.35
CA LEU A 141 -7.15 0.52 -2.41
C LEU A 141 -6.67 -0.86 -2.87
N THR A 142 -7.56 -1.72 -3.37
CA THR A 142 -7.19 -3.05 -3.88
C THR A 142 -6.22 -2.95 -5.05
N VAL A 143 -6.46 -2.05 -6.00
CA VAL A 143 -5.56 -1.82 -7.13
C VAL A 143 -4.17 -1.36 -6.65
N ALA A 144 -4.14 -0.44 -5.68
CA ALA A 144 -2.88 0.03 -5.10
C ALA A 144 -2.14 -1.09 -4.32
N MET A 145 -2.88 -1.94 -3.59
CA MET A 145 -2.32 -3.11 -2.90
C MET A 145 -1.77 -4.16 -3.88
N LEU A 146 -2.49 -4.45 -4.97
CA LEU A 146 -2.02 -5.35 -6.03
C LEU A 146 -0.73 -4.85 -6.67
N LEU A 147 -0.66 -3.55 -6.98
CA LEU A 147 0.57 -2.92 -7.47
C LEU A 147 1.72 -3.09 -6.48
N GLY A 148 1.47 -2.80 -5.19
CA GLY A 148 2.47 -2.91 -4.13
C GLY A 148 3.02 -4.34 -4.01
N ILE A 149 2.13 -5.34 -4.01
CA ILE A 149 2.50 -6.76 -3.95
C ILE A 149 3.31 -7.14 -5.19
N TRP A 150 2.78 -6.90 -6.39
CA TRP A 150 3.44 -7.28 -7.64
C TRP A 150 4.85 -6.68 -7.75
N LYS A 151 5.00 -5.40 -7.42
CA LYS A 151 6.30 -4.73 -7.45
C LYS A 151 7.25 -5.21 -6.35
N GLY A 152 6.72 -5.52 -5.16
CA GLY A 152 7.49 -5.94 -4.01
C GLY A 152 8.01 -7.39 -4.07
N VAL A 153 7.35 -8.28 -4.82
CA VAL A 153 7.75 -9.69 -4.94
C VAL A 153 9.19 -9.85 -5.39
N GLY A 154 9.63 -9.08 -6.39
CA GLY A 154 10.98 -9.20 -6.94
C GLY A 154 12.10 -8.88 -5.94
N TRP A 155 11.92 -7.85 -5.11
CA TRP A 155 12.86 -7.50 -4.06
C TRP A 155 12.94 -8.62 -3.00
N ASN A 156 11.77 -9.09 -2.52
CA ASN A 156 11.69 -10.17 -1.54
C ASN A 156 12.31 -11.47 -2.08
N LEU A 157 12.07 -11.79 -3.36
CA LEU A 157 12.66 -12.95 -4.01
C LEU A 157 14.19 -12.92 -3.93
N VAL A 158 14.82 -11.79 -4.27
CA VAL A 158 16.29 -11.68 -4.25
C VAL A 158 16.84 -11.81 -2.84
N VAL A 159 16.21 -11.15 -1.88
CA VAL A 159 16.61 -11.19 -0.46
C VAL A 159 16.48 -12.59 0.11
N PHE A 160 15.34 -13.26 -0.12
CA PHE A 160 15.13 -14.61 0.38
C PHE A 160 15.99 -15.65 -0.34
N LEU A 161 16.21 -15.48 -1.63
CA LEU A 161 17.06 -16.39 -2.39
C LEU A 161 18.51 -16.32 -1.91
N ALA A 162 19.02 -15.13 -1.60
CA ALA A 162 20.34 -14.98 -0.98
C ALA A 162 20.41 -15.66 0.39
N ALA A 163 19.36 -15.51 1.21
CA ALA A 163 19.28 -16.21 2.49
C ALA A 163 19.22 -17.73 2.34
N LEU A 164 18.45 -18.26 1.37
CA LEU A 164 18.39 -19.69 1.09
C LEU A 164 19.74 -20.26 0.67
N GLN A 165 20.51 -19.48 -0.10
CA GLN A 165 21.86 -19.90 -0.54
C GLN A 165 22.90 -19.86 0.59
N SER A 166 22.65 -19.16 1.68
CA SER A 166 23.54 -19.13 2.85
C SER A 166 23.34 -20.28 3.84
N VAL A 167 22.28 -21.09 3.67
CA VAL A 167 22.02 -22.25 4.55
C VAL A 167 23.03 -23.36 4.23
N PRO A 168 23.78 -23.87 5.22
CA PRO A 168 24.77 -24.94 5.01
C PRO A 168 24.14 -26.19 4.42
N ALA A 169 24.77 -26.77 3.37
CA ALA A 169 24.28 -27.98 2.71
C ALA A 169 24.25 -29.17 3.66
N GLU A 170 25.19 -29.22 4.59
CA GLU A 170 25.32 -30.28 5.63
C GLU A 170 24.02 -30.48 6.42
N LEU A 171 23.25 -29.42 6.67
CA LEU A 171 21.96 -29.52 7.37
C LEU A 171 20.92 -30.31 6.55
N TYR A 172 20.94 -30.12 5.23
CA TYR A 172 20.04 -30.81 4.34
C TYR A 172 20.47 -32.26 4.14
N GLU A 173 21.79 -32.55 4.06
CA GLU A 173 22.36 -33.88 3.96
C GLU A 173 22.09 -34.72 5.23
N ALA A 174 22.27 -34.11 6.42
CA ALA A 174 21.90 -34.78 7.67
C ALA A 174 20.41 -35.15 7.73
N ALA A 175 19.54 -34.20 7.29
CA ALA A 175 18.11 -34.45 7.22
C ALA A 175 17.73 -35.55 6.18
N ASP A 176 18.52 -35.72 5.14
CA ASP A 176 18.32 -36.81 4.18
C ASP A 176 18.61 -38.17 4.82
N VAL A 177 19.68 -38.27 5.62
CA VAL A 177 20.01 -39.45 6.38
C VAL A 177 18.91 -39.81 7.39
N ASP A 178 18.29 -38.78 8.01
CA ASP A 178 17.15 -38.96 8.94
C ASP A 178 15.81 -39.24 8.23
N GLY A 179 15.80 -39.33 6.89
CA GLY A 179 14.60 -39.63 6.10
C GLY A 179 13.58 -38.49 6.07
N CYS A 180 14.01 -37.22 6.28
CA CYS A 180 13.13 -36.06 6.23
C CYS A 180 12.67 -35.78 4.81
N THR A 181 11.34 -35.57 4.62
CA THR A 181 10.76 -35.13 3.35
C THR A 181 11.06 -33.69 3.09
N GLY A 182 10.97 -33.24 1.82
CA GLY A 182 11.21 -31.84 1.43
C GLY A 182 10.35 -30.83 2.20
N TRP A 183 9.09 -31.16 2.49
CA TRP A 183 8.20 -30.33 3.31
C TRP A 183 8.67 -30.18 4.75
N LYS A 184 9.13 -31.27 5.37
CA LYS A 184 9.73 -31.24 6.72
C LYS A 184 11.01 -30.43 6.74
N LYS A 185 11.90 -30.59 5.75
CA LYS A 185 13.13 -29.80 5.61
C LYS A 185 12.82 -28.29 5.52
N PHE A 186 11.77 -27.91 4.76
CA PHE A 186 11.37 -26.52 4.66
C PHE A 186 10.99 -25.93 6.02
N TRP A 187 10.16 -26.61 6.80
CA TRP A 187 9.68 -26.10 8.08
C TRP A 187 10.69 -26.16 9.22
N TYR A 188 11.51 -27.21 9.28
CA TYR A 188 12.43 -27.46 10.40
C TYR A 188 13.86 -27.00 10.15
N ILE A 189 14.28 -26.82 8.90
CA ILE A 189 15.63 -26.38 8.55
C ILE A 189 15.60 -25.04 7.84
N THR A 190 14.93 -24.96 6.69
CA THR A 190 14.98 -23.80 5.82
C THR A 190 14.41 -22.56 6.50
N LEU A 191 13.16 -22.63 6.96
CA LEU A 191 12.45 -21.50 7.54
C LEU A 191 13.11 -20.96 8.83
N PRO A 192 13.56 -21.81 9.78
CA PRO A 192 14.31 -21.33 10.94
C PRO A 192 15.65 -20.70 10.57
N SER A 193 16.38 -21.25 9.59
CA SER A 193 17.70 -20.73 9.18
C SER A 193 17.61 -19.35 8.56
N ILE A 194 16.57 -19.06 7.75
CA ILE A 194 16.38 -17.75 7.10
C ILE A 194 15.56 -16.78 7.95
N ARG A 195 15.16 -17.14 9.15
CA ARG A 195 14.33 -16.33 10.04
C ARG A 195 14.87 -14.90 10.27
N PRO A 196 16.18 -14.68 10.48
CA PRO A 196 16.70 -13.30 10.61
C PRO A 196 16.41 -12.45 9.38
N THR A 197 16.50 -13.03 8.19
CA THR A 197 16.19 -12.35 6.92
C THR A 197 14.70 -12.08 6.77
N ILE A 198 13.82 -13.00 7.17
CA ILE A 198 12.37 -12.80 7.16
C ILE A 198 12.00 -11.57 8.00
N LEU A 199 12.66 -11.39 9.13
CA LEU A 199 12.38 -10.28 10.02
C LEU A 199 12.95 -8.97 9.53
N PHE A 200 14.16 -8.99 9.01
CA PHE A 200 14.70 -7.83 8.32
C PHE A 200 13.73 -7.37 7.22
N ALA A 201 13.27 -8.30 6.39
CA ALA A 201 12.28 -7.99 5.36
C ALA A 201 10.97 -7.45 5.97
N LEU A 202 10.44 -8.08 7.02
CA LEU A 202 9.22 -7.65 7.68
C LEU A 202 9.31 -6.21 8.18
N VAL A 203 10.40 -5.84 8.87
CA VAL A 203 10.60 -4.47 9.38
C VAL A 203 10.69 -3.48 8.23
N MET A 204 11.53 -3.76 7.23
CA MET A 204 11.71 -2.87 6.07
C MET A 204 10.42 -2.66 5.28
N LEU A 205 9.65 -3.71 5.07
CA LEU A 205 8.38 -3.65 4.36
C LEU A 205 7.27 -2.98 5.17
N THR A 206 7.26 -3.14 6.48
CA THR A 206 6.32 -2.43 7.37
C THR A 206 6.57 -0.92 7.28
N ILE A 207 7.83 -0.49 7.36
CA ILE A 207 8.20 0.92 7.18
C ILE A 207 7.78 1.41 5.79
N GLY A 208 8.04 0.62 4.74
CA GLY A 208 7.64 0.95 3.36
C GLY A 208 6.13 1.03 3.17
N GLY A 209 5.36 0.15 3.81
CA GLY A 209 3.89 0.14 3.75
C GLY A 209 3.26 1.38 4.39
N PHE A 210 3.79 1.83 5.53
CA PHE A 210 3.33 3.09 6.15
C PHE A 210 3.72 4.32 5.33
N ASN A 211 4.83 4.28 4.60
CA ASN A 211 5.31 5.35 3.74
C ASN A 211 4.77 5.25 2.30
N VAL A 212 3.67 4.52 2.09
CA VAL A 212 3.04 4.45 0.77
C VAL A 212 2.47 5.81 0.38
N PHE A 213 2.96 6.35 -0.73
CA PHE A 213 2.55 7.65 -1.26
C PHE A 213 2.28 7.59 -2.76
N THR A 214 3.32 7.29 -3.56
CA THR A 214 3.30 7.44 -5.02
C THR A 214 2.20 6.60 -5.66
N SER A 215 2.00 5.35 -5.23
CA SER A 215 0.96 4.48 -5.80
C SER A 215 -0.44 5.02 -5.54
N ILE A 216 -0.75 5.42 -4.31
CA ILE A 216 -2.05 5.99 -3.96
C ILE A 216 -2.27 7.31 -4.70
N LYS A 217 -1.29 8.24 -4.66
CA LYS A 217 -1.37 9.54 -5.33
C LYS A 217 -1.57 9.42 -6.84
N MET A 218 -0.89 8.48 -7.51
CA MET A 218 -0.98 8.33 -8.96
C MET A 218 -2.19 7.51 -9.42
N ILE A 219 -2.65 6.52 -8.64
CA ILE A 219 -3.77 5.64 -9.01
C ILE A 219 -5.10 6.31 -8.73
N THR A 220 -5.33 6.76 -7.48
CA THR A 220 -6.62 7.26 -7.02
C THR A 220 -6.64 8.75 -6.73
N ASP A 221 -5.50 9.33 -6.37
CA ASP A 221 -5.39 10.72 -5.90
C ASP A 221 -6.37 11.03 -4.75
N GLY A 222 -6.54 10.07 -3.84
CA GLY A 222 -7.50 10.16 -2.73
C GLY A 222 -8.96 9.86 -3.10
N LYS A 223 -9.30 9.75 -4.39
CA LYS A 223 -10.70 9.58 -4.84
C LYS A 223 -11.28 8.23 -4.44
N PRO A 224 -12.61 8.17 -4.18
CA PRO A 224 -13.56 9.28 -4.03
C PRO A 224 -13.43 9.95 -2.66
N MET A 225 -13.58 11.28 -2.60
CA MET A 225 -13.73 12.06 -1.35
C MET A 225 -12.66 11.76 -0.28
N HIS A 226 -11.38 11.67 -0.65
CA HIS A 226 -10.28 11.31 0.25
C HIS A 226 -10.41 9.95 0.97
N GLN A 227 -11.28 9.07 0.48
CA GLN A 227 -11.54 7.76 1.09
C GLN A 227 -10.48 6.69 0.77
N THR A 228 -9.55 6.97 -0.14
CA THR A 228 -8.41 6.09 -0.44
C THR A 228 -7.10 6.64 0.10
N ASP A 229 -7.13 7.78 0.78
CA ASP A 229 -5.92 8.37 1.33
C ASP A 229 -5.33 7.51 2.44
N THR A 230 -4.02 7.34 2.33
CA THR A 230 -3.17 6.85 3.41
C THR A 230 -2.63 8.03 4.21
N VAL A 231 -2.02 7.76 5.35
CA VAL A 231 -1.50 8.82 6.21
C VAL A 231 -0.57 9.78 5.46
N LEU A 232 0.29 9.25 4.60
CA LEU A 232 1.27 10.08 3.90
C LEU A 232 0.65 10.92 2.77
N THR A 233 -0.35 10.39 2.05
CA THR A 233 -1.09 11.16 1.05
C THR A 233 -1.95 12.24 1.70
N TRP A 234 -2.55 11.94 2.86
CA TRP A 234 -3.30 12.90 3.66
C TRP A 234 -2.41 14.01 4.22
N MET A 235 -1.23 13.67 4.75
CA MET A 235 -0.24 14.65 5.18
C MET A 235 0.15 15.59 4.04
N TYR A 236 0.39 15.04 2.85
CA TYR A 236 0.71 15.82 1.66
C TYR A 236 -0.44 16.79 1.30
N TYR A 237 -1.67 16.30 1.28
CA TYR A 237 -2.86 17.12 1.03
C TYR A 237 -2.97 18.26 2.04
N LYS A 238 -2.87 17.96 3.34
CA LYS A 238 -2.92 18.98 4.41
C LYS A 238 -1.80 20.00 4.32
N ALA A 239 -0.58 19.60 3.99
CA ALA A 239 0.54 20.51 3.86
C ALA A 239 0.41 21.41 2.62
N PHE A 240 0.19 20.81 1.45
CA PHE A 240 0.37 21.51 0.19
C PHE A 240 -0.92 21.99 -0.48
N SER A 241 -2.06 21.38 -0.18
CA SER A 241 -3.35 21.83 -0.73
C SER A 241 -4.09 22.76 0.24
N THR A 242 -4.05 22.49 1.57
CA THR A 242 -4.74 23.34 2.55
C THR A 242 -3.80 24.31 3.30
N GLY A 243 -2.47 24.17 3.15
CA GLY A 243 -1.48 25.02 3.82
C GLY A 243 -1.32 24.75 5.32
N GLU A 244 -1.86 23.66 5.85
CA GLU A 244 -1.82 23.28 7.26
C GLU A 244 -0.51 22.56 7.63
N PHE A 245 0.64 23.23 7.45
CA PHE A 245 1.97 22.63 7.69
C PHE A 245 2.16 22.14 9.13
N GLY A 246 1.62 22.87 10.13
CA GLY A 246 1.70 22.47 11.54
C GLY A 246 1.00 21.15 11.81
N TYR A 247 -0.18 20.96 11.23
CA TYR A 247 -0.92 19.69 11.31
C TYR A 247 -0.15 18.54 10.65
N ALA A 248 0.32 18.72 9.42
CA ALA A 248 1.08 17.71 8.70
C ALA A 248 2.39 17.34 9.44
N ALA A 249 3.08 18.31 10.04
CA ALA A 249 4.27 18.07 10.86
C ALA A 249 3.94 17.24 12.12
N ALA A 250 2.86 17.55 12.82
CA ALA A 250 2.42 16.80 13.99
C ALA A 250 2.07 15.34 13.62
N LEU A 251 1.34 15.14 12.50
CA LEU A 251 0.98 13.81 12.02
C LEU A 251 2.23 13.02 11.60
N SER A 252 3.23 13.65 10.97
CA SER A 252 4.49 12.98 10.61
C SER A 252 5.24 12.48 11.83
N PHE A 253 5.24 13.25 12.93
CA PHE A 253 5.84 12.84 14.19
C PHE A 253 5.11 11.64 14.80
N ILE A 254 3.78 11.63 14.80
CA ILE A 254 2.97 10.49 15.27
C ILE A 254 3.29 9.22 14.46
N VAL A 255 3.37 9.33 13.14
CA VAL A 255 3.75 8.20 12.26
C VAL A 255 5.15 7.69 12.59
N ALA A 256 6.13 8.58 12.79
CA ALA A 256 7.49 8.19 13.15
C ALA A 256 7.54 7.43 14.49
N VAL A 257 6.84 7.91 15.52
CA VAL A 257 6.73 7.23 16.81
C VAL A 257 6.03 5.87 16.66
N THR A 258 4.95 5.80 15.90
CA THR A 258 4.21 4.55 15.64
C THR A 258 5.12 3.52 14.96
N LEU A 259 5.87 3.92 13.93
CA LEU A 259 6.83 3.04 13.25
C LEU A 259 7.95 2.57 14.18
N MET A 260 8.46 3.45 15.06
CA MET A 260 9.48 3.10 16.06
C MET A 260 8.95 2.03 17.03
N ILE A 261 7.72 2.19 17.51
CA ILE A 261 7.06 1.22 18.40
C ILE A 261 6.86 -0.12 17.67
N LEU A 262 6.34 -0.10 16.45
CA LEU A 262 6.13 -1.31 15.66
C LEU A 262 7.44 -2.05 15.39
N ALA A 263 8.50 -1.35 14.98
CA ALA A 263 9.81 -1.94 14.77
C ALA A 263 10.35 -2.56 16.06
N PHE A 264 10.25 -1.85 17.19
CA PHE A 264 10.68 -2.36 18.49
C PHE A 264 9.90 -3.63 18.89
N LEU A 265 8.58 -3.66 18.69
CA LEU A 265 7.75 -4.83 18.98
C LEU A 265 8.12 -6.02 18.07
N GLN A 266 8.38 -5.77 16.79
CA GLN A 266 8.83 -6.80 15.85
C GLN A 266 10.17 -7.41 16.28
N PHE A 267 11.16 -6.59 16.65
CA PHE A 267 12.45 -7.06 17.15
C PHE A 267 12.32 -7.84 18.48
N ARG A 268 11.48 -7.34 19.40
CA ARG A 268 11.26 -8.01 20.69
C ARG A 268 10.57 -9.38 20.53
N ALA A 269 9.58 -9.46 19.66
CA ALA A 269 8.88 -10.72 19.36
C ALA A 269 9.83 -11.79 18.82
N MET A 270 10.90 -11.35 18.16
CA MET A 270 11.94 -12.24 17.65
C MET A 270 12.90 -12.74 18.70
N LYS A 271 13.40 -11.85 19.54
CA LYS A 271 14.37 -12.23 20.57
C LYS A 271 13.81 -13.30 21.49
N ARG A 272 12.53 -13.15 21.88
CA ARG A 272 11.83 -14.10 22.75
C ARG A 272 11.67 -15.53 22.21
N GLN A 273 11.86 -15.73 20.92
CA GLN A 273 11.72 -17.06 20.29
C GLN A 273 13.11 -17.74 20.05
N ASN A 274 14.21 -17.04 20.34
CA ASN A 274 15.57 -17.58 20.26
C ASN A 274 16.11 -18.03 21.64
N ASP A 275 15.38 -17.67 22.71
CA ASP A 275 15.57 -18.16 24.08
C ASP A 275 14.56 -19.31 24.33
#